data_35a1723a7b804d00bd368370ed070799
#
_entry.id   35a1723a7b804d00bd368370ed070799
#
_cell.length_a   1.000
_cell.length_b   1.000
_cell.length_c   1.000
_cell.angle_alpha   90.00
_cell.angle_beta   90.00
_cell.angle_gamma   90.00
#
_symmetry.space_group_name_H-M   'P 1'
#
loop_
_entity.id
_entity.type
_entity.pdbx_description
1 polymer ?
#
loop_
_entity_poly.entity_id
_entity_poly.type
_entity_poly.pdbx_seq_one_letter_code
_entity_poly.pdbx_strand_id
1 'polypeptide(L)'
;MNSLRVIFDYDTWQEIFSSIKKNKVRTIITVIGVLWGIFIYITLSGSSNGLDNGFDKEFENIAMNSMFIWTQQTSMPYKGFKTGRRPRLKISDAKVLLNNVPDIQYIAPRNARGVFGGSPPATIVRKSKSGNYNIYGDFPDYTKIATKKIFKGGRFINQIDIDLSRKVCVIGERTKKELFFEGEKVIGEYIKLDDVFFQIIGVHKYIQGGGFE
;
A
#
# COMPACT_ATOMS: atom_id res chain seq x y z
N MET A 1 -17.27 -5.20 -54.48
CA MET A 1 -18.15 -4.14 -53.93
C MET A 1 -19.63 -4.60 -53.84
N ASN A 2 -19.92 -5.89 -53.61
CA ASN A 2 -21.29 -6.45 -53.58
C ASN A 2 -21.73 -7.09 -52.27
N SER A 3 -20.87 -7.18 -51.27
CA SER A 3 -21.19 -7.88 -50.01
C SER A 3 -22.11 -7.08 -49.08
N LEU A 4 -22.19 -5.76 -49.20
CA LEU A 4 -23.05 -4.92 -48.35
C LEU A 4 -24.53 -4.91 -48.81
N ARG A 5 -24.80 -5.21 -50.13
CA ARG A 5 -26.17 -5.30 -50.65
C ARG A 5 -26.94 -6.50 -50.09
N VAL A 6 -26.25 -7.63 -49.82
CA VAL A 6 -26.85 -8.86 -49.27
C VAL A 6 -27.36 -8.65 -47.86
N ILE A 7 -26.74 -7.75 -47.07
CA ILE A 7 -27.14 -7.47 -45.69
C ILE A 7 -28.48 -6.71 -45.62
N PHE A 8 -28.83 -5.96 -46.69
CA PHE A 8 -30.06 -5.16 -46.71
C PHE A 8 -31.14 -5.74 -47.64
N ASP A 9 -30.96 -7.00 -48.10
CA ASP A 9 -31.92 -7.65 -48.99
C ASP A 9 -33.09 -8.23 -48.18
N TYR A 10 -34.31 -7.78 -48.49
CA TYR A 10 -35.53 -8.20 -47.76
C TYR A 10 -35.77 -9.70 -47.86
N ASP A 11 -35.49 -10.31 -48.99
CA ASP A 11 -35.69 -11.73 -49.23
C ASP A 11 -34.75 -12.59 -48.35
N THR A 12 -33.51 -12.14 -48.19
CA THR A 12 -32.51 -12.77 -47.30
C THR A 12 -32.99 -12.75 -45.84
N TRP A 13 -33.54 -11.66 -45.39
CA TRP A 13 -34.07 -11.53 -44.01
C TRP A 13 -35.32 -12.43 -43.83
N GLN A 14 -36.20 -12.51 -44.83
CA GLN A 14 -37.38 -13.37 -44.79
C GLN A 14 -37.02 -14.85 -44.67
N GLU A 15 -36.00 -15.28 -45.42
CA GLU A 15 -35.46 -16.63 -45.39
C GLU A 15 -34.86 -16.96 -44.02
N ILE A 16 -34.05 -16.07 -43.44
CA ILE A 16 -33.50 -16.20 -42.11
C ILE A 16 -34.59 -16.32 -41.07
N PHE A 17 -35.60 -15.46 -41.06
CA PHE A 17 -36.71 -15.50 -40.12
C PHE A 17 -37.54 -16.79 -40.27
N SER A 18 -37.74 -17.30 -41.47
CA SER A 18 -38.43 -18.54 -41.72
C SER A 18 -37.67 -19.75 -41.19
N SER A 19 -36.34 -19.78 -41.35
CA SER A 19 -35.45 -20.80 -40.82
C SER A 19 -35.43 -20.81 -39.29
N ILE A 20 -35.41 -19.64 -38.65
CA ILE A 20 -35.50 -19.48 -37.20
C ILE A 20 -36.83 -20.06 -36.67
N LYS A 21 -37.95 -19.74 -37.33
CA LYS A 21 -39.27 -20.25 -36.95
C LYS A 21 -39.40 -21.77 -37.08
N LYS A 22 -38.73 -22.34 -38.03
CA LYS A 22 -38.74 -23.80 -38.29
C LYS A 22 -38.00 -24.61 -37.24
N ASN A 23 -36.92 -24.04 -36.67
CA ASN A 23 -36.05 -24.73 -35.69
C ASN A 23 -35.92 -23.92 -34.37
N LYS A 24 -37.05 -23.58 -33.77
CA LYS A 24 -37.12 -22.73 -32.57
C LYS A 24 -36.22 -23.17 -31.41
N VAL A 25 -36.22 -24.47 -31.07
CA VAL A 25 -35.44 -25.01 -29.95
C VAL A 25 -33.93 -24.81 -30.19
N ARG A 26 -33.43 -25.13 -31.38
CA ARG A 26 -32.02 -24.97 -31.72
C ARG A 26 -31.61 -23.50 -31.64
N THR A 27 -32.43 -22.60 -32.18
CA THR A 27 -32.17 -21.18 -32.18
C THR A 27 -32.12 -20.62 -30.74
N ILE A 28 -33.07 -20.99 -29.88
CA ILE A 28 -33.11 -20.58 -28.47
C ILE A 28 -31.84 -21.03 -27.73
N ILE A 29 -31.44 -22.28 -27.89
CA ILE A 29 -30.23 -22.82 -27.24
C ILE A 29 -28.99 -22.05 -27.69
N THR A 30 -28.87 -21.78 -29.01
CA THR A 30 -27.75 -21.03 -29.55
C THR A 30 -27.70 -19.59 -29.02
N VAL A 31 -28.85 -18.91 -28.99
CA VAL A 31 -28.94 -17.51 -28.47
C VAL A 31 -28.60 -17.50 -26.98
N ILE A 32 -29.12 -18.44 -26.19
CA ILE A 32 -28.75 -18.51 -24.76
C ILE A 32 -27.25 -18.75 -24.58
N GLY A 33 -26.63 -19.63 -25.37
CA GLY A 33 -25.21 -19.89 -25.32
C GLY A 33 -24.36 -18.63 -25.63
N VAL A 34 -24.75 -17.91 -26.67
CA VAL A 34 -24.05 -16.65 -27.05
C VAL A 34 -24.22 -15.57 -25.97
N LEU A 35 -25.45 -15.39 -25.49
CA LEU A 35 -25.74 -14.43 -24.42
C LEU A 35 -24.94 -14.77 -23.15
N TRP A 36 -24.88 -16.05 -22.78
CA TRP A 36 -24.10 -16.49 -21.63
C TRP A 36 -22.60 -16.23 -21.79
N GLY A 37 -22.07 -16.51 -22.99
CA GLY A 37 -20.67 -16.20 -23.32
C GLY A 37 -20.33 -14.71 -23.20
N ILE A 38 -21.19 -13.86 -23.76
CA ILE A 38 -21.04 -12.39 -23.64
C ILE A 38 -21.16 -11.93 -22.19
N PHE A 39 -22.11 -12.46 -21.44
CA PHE A 39 -22.30 -12.14 -20.04
C PHE A 39 -21.06 -12.48 -19.21
N ILE A 40 -20.50 -13.68 -19.35
CA ILE A 40 -19.27 -14.09 -18.65
C ILE A 40 -18.11 -13.19 -19.05
N TYR A 41 -17.93 -12.90 -20.34
CA TYR A 41 -16.87 -12.04 -20.83
C TYR A 41 -16.93 -10.64 -20.20
N ILE A 42 -18.09 -10.01 -20.20
CA ILE A 42 -18.26 -8.67 -19.60
C ILE A 42 -18.01 -8.71 -18.09
N THR A 43 -18.52 -9.74 -17.41
CA THR A 43 -18.36 -9.89 -15.96
C THR A 43 -16.89 -10.07 -15.59
N LEU A 44 -16.17 -10.94 -16.27
CA LEU A 44 -14.75 -11.18 -16.02
C LEU A 44 -13.91 -9.94 -16.35
N SER A 45 -14.17 -9.28 -17.49
CA SER A 45 -13.46 -8.06 -17.89
C SER A 45 -13.70 -6.93 -16.88
N GLY A 46 -14.94 -6.74 -16.44
CA GLY A 46 -15.29 -5.75 -15.43
C GLY A 46 -14.62 -6.03 -14.07
N SER A 47 -14.59 -7.31 -13.67
CA SER A 47 -13.92 -7.73 -12.43
C SER A 47 -12.41 -7.51 -12.48
N SER A 48 -11.77 -7.81 -13.62
CA SER A 48 -10.33 -7.57 -13.82
C SER A 48 -10.00 -6.09 -13.70
N ASN A 49 -10.71 -5.24 -14.42
CA ASN A 49 -10.50 -3.79 -14.34
C ASN A 49 -10.77 -3.23 -12.92
N GLY A 50 -11.77 -3.77 -12.23
CA GLY A 50 -12.06 -3.40 -10.85
C GLY A 50 -10.95 -3.78 -9.89
N LEU A 51 -10.33 -4.95 -10.09
CA LEU A 51 -9.20 -5.43 -9.31
C LEU A 51 -7.96 -4.57 -9.57
N ASP A 52 -7.62 -4.31 -10.84
CA ASP A 52 -6.49 -3.48 -11.22
C ASP A 52 -6.60 -2.07 -10.61
N ASN A 53 -7.76 -1.43 -10.75
CA ASN A 53 -8.02 -0.11 -10.13
C ASN A 53 -7.95 -0.16 -8.59
N GLY A 54 -8.34 -1.27 -7.99
CA GLY A 54 -8.23 -1.51 -6.55
C GLY A 54 -6.78 -1.57 -6.10
N PHE A 55 -5.95 -2.34 -6.80
CA PHE A 55 -4.52 -2.46 -6.54
C PHE A 55 -3.80 -1.12 -6.75
N ASP A 56 -4.04 -0.43 -7.86
CA ASP A 56 -3.42 0.86 -8.15
C ASP A 56 -3.70 1.87 -7.03
N LYS A 57 -4.92 1.89 -6.51
CA LYS A 57 -5.31 2.78 -5.41
C LYS A 57 -4.64 2.40 -4.08
N GLU A 58 -4.51 1.11 -3.78
CA GLU A 58 -3.82 0.62 -2.58
C GLU A 58 -2.32 0.95 -2.61
N PHE A 59 -1.70 0.88 -3.78
CA PHE A 59 -0.25 1.09 -3.95
C PHE A 59 0.12 2.48 -4.50
N GLU A 60 -0.85 3.39 -4.70
CA GLU A 60 -0.60 4.75 -5.24
C GLU A 60 0.50 5.53 -4.50
N ASN A 61 0.66 5.25 -3.21
CA ASN A 61 1.60 5.97 -2.34
C ASN A 61 2.93 5.22 -2.11
N ILE A 62 3.12 4.08 -2.76
CA ILE A 62 4.35 3.28 -2.68
C ILE A 62 4.94 3.20 -4.07
N ALA A 63 6.25 3.42 -4.19
CA ALA A 63 6.93 3.26 -5.47
C ALA A 63 6.78 1.80 -5.97
N MET A 64 6.18 1.61 -7.15
CA MET A 64 5.84 0.29 -7.71
C MET A 64 7.06 -0.62 -7.89
N ASN A 65 8.26 -0.05 -8.01
CA ASN A 65 9.54 -0.76 -8.09
C ASN A 65 10.25 -0.88 -6.75
N SER A 66 9.52 -0.78 -5.63
CA SER A 66 10.08 -0.92 -4.29
C SER A 66 9.94 -2.34 -3.75
N MET A 67 10.87 -2.73 -2.86
CA MET A 67 10.89 -4.01 -2.18
C MET A 67 11.03 -3.79 -0.67
N PHE A 68 10.22 -4.49 0.12
CA PHE A 68 10.32 -4.51 1.57
C PHE A 68 11.01 -5.80 2.01
N ILE A 69 12.09 -5.68 2.78
CA ILE A 69 12.89 -6.82 3.24
C ILE A 69 12.85 -6.87 4.77
N TRP A 70 12.52 -8.01 5.31
CA TRP A 70 12.58 -8.30 6.75
C TRP A 70 13.13 -9.68 7.00
N THR A 71 13.71 -9.88 8.17
CA THR A 71 14.27 -11.18 8.55
C THR A 71 13.23 -12.06 9.23
N GLN A 72 13.29 -13.37 8.93
CA GLN A 72 12.51 -14.40 9.59
C GLN A 72 13.42 -15.37 10.35
N GLN A 73 12.83 -16.35 11.02
CA GLN A 73 13.59 -17.42 11.65
C GLN A 73 14.25 -18.30 10.59
N THR A 74 15.50 -18.66 10.85
CA THR A 74 16.23 -19.58 9.97
C THR A 74 15.65 -20.99 10.07
N SER A 75 15.39 -21.60 8.92
CA SER A 75 14.86 -22.97 8.82
C SER A 75 15.96 -24.03 8.80
N MET A 76 17.19 -23.66 8.41
CA MET A 76 18.33 -24.58 8.28
C MET A 76 19.51 -24.13 9.15
N PRO A 77 20.29 -25.07 9.72
CA PRO A 77 21.54 -24.76 10.40
C PRO A 77 22.59 -24.32 9.37
N TYR A 78 23.42 -23.35 9.73
CA TYR A 78 24.49 -22.88 8.86
C TYR A 78 25.72 -22.45 9.69
N LYS A 79 26.90 -22.91 9.33
CA LYS A 79 28.20 -22.56 9.95
C LYS A 79 28.17 -22.55 11.50
N GLY A 80 27.62 -23.60 12.12
CA GLY A 80 27.55 -23.76 13.58
C GLY A 80 26.37 -23.06 14.24
N PHE A 81 25.56 -22.29 13.51
CA PHE A 81 24.34 -21.71 14.04
C PHE A 81 23.16 -22.69 13.93
N LYS A 82 22.39 -22.80 15.02
CA LYS A 82 21.18 -23.65 15.10
C LYS A 82 20.03 -23.03 14.31
N THR A 83 19.07 -23.88 13.90
CA THR A 83 17.76 -23.45 13.37
C THR A 83 16.99 -22.58 14.37
N GLY A 84 16.04 -21.81 13.89
CA GLY A 84 15.17 -20.95 14.71
C GLY A 84 15.81 -19.63 15.14
N ARG A 85 17.03 -19.31 14.68
CA ARG A 85 17.66 -18.02 14.94
C ARG A 85 16.95 -16.92 14.13
N ARG A 86 16.73 -15.76 14.76
CA ARG A 86 16.29 -14.55 14.08
C ARG A 86 17.48 -13.61 13.85
N PRO A 87 18.07 -13.57 12.66
CA PRO A 87 19.11 -12.60 12.34
C PRO A 87 18.52 -11.19 12.41
N ARG A 88 19.33 -10.20 12.79
CA ARG A 88 18.94 -8.79 12.79
C ARG A 88 19.71 -8.06 11.71
N LEU A 89 19.00 -7.37 10.83
CA LEU A 89 19.61 -6.44 9.90
C LEU A 89 20.18 -5.24 10.66
N LYS A 90 21.33 -4.78 10.23
CA LYS A 90 22.02 -3.60 10.78
C LYS A 90 22.02 -2.49 9.72
N ILE A 91 22.19 -1.25 10.15
CA ILE A 91 22.33 -0.10 9.25
C ILE A 91 23.52 -0.26 8.30
N SER A 92 24.60 -0.93 8.78
CA SER A 92 25.77 -1.28 7.94
C SER A 92 25.41 -2.15 6.75
N ASP A 93 24.43 -3.04 6.89
CA ASP A 93 24.03 -3.97 5.83
C ASP A 93 23.36 -3.22 4.67
N ALA A 94 22.66 -2.11 4.95
CA ALA A 94 22.12 -1.23 3.94
C ALA A 94 23.22 -0.61 3.06
N LYS A 95 24.33 -0.19 3.66
CA LYS A 95 25.49 0.33 2.90
C LYS A 95 26.12 -0.71 2.02
N VAL A 96 26.22 -1.96 2.52
CA VAL A 96 26.76 -3.09 1.75
C VAL A 96 25.86 -3.38 0.54
N LEU A 97 24.54 -3.35 0.72
CA LEU A 97 23.58 -3.55 -0.37
C LEU A 97 23.71 -2.46 -1.45
N LEU A 98 23.74 -1.18 -1.06
CA LEU A 98 23.94 -0.06 -1.99
C LEU A 98 25.22 -0.17 -2.81
N ASN A 99 26.29 -0.67 -2.21
CA ASN A 99 27.60 -0.80 -2.89
C ASN A 99 27.65 -2.01 -3.83
N ASN A 100 26.90 -3.06 -3.56
CA ASN A 100 26.99 -4.32 -4.33
C ASN A 100 25.87 -4.50 -5.36
N VAL A 101 24.79 -3.72 -5.26
CA VAL A 101 23.64 -3.81 -6.18
C VAL A 101 23.41 -2.46 -6.82
N PRO A 102 23.92 -2.25 -8.05
CA PRO A 102 23.89 -0.93 -8.70
C PRO A 102 22.48 -0.42 -9.05
N ASP A 103 21.52 -1.34 -9.15
CA ASP A 103 20.13 -0.99 -9.50
C ASP A 103 19.33 -0.40 -8.31
N ILE A 104 19.89 -0.42 -7.10
CA ILE A 104 19.24 0.18 -5.93
C ILE A 104 19.47 1.69 -5.93
N GLN A 105 18.42 2.47 -6.13
CA GLN A 105 18.50 3.94 -6.07
C GLN A 105 18.39 4.47 -4.64
N TYR A 106 17.50 3.92 -3.84
CA TYR A 106 17.25 4.32 -2.45
C TYR A 106 17.09 3.11 -1.55
N ILE A 107 17.64 3.22 -0.34
CA ILE A 107 17.43 2.24 0.72
C ILE A 107 17.11 2.98 2.01
N ALA A 108 16.01 2.61 2.66
CA ALA A 108 15.57 3.23 3.91
C ALA A 108 15.46 2.15 4.99
N PRO A 109 16.48 1.99 5.85
CA PRO A 109 16.37 1.14 7.01
C PRO A 109 15.24 1.63 7.92
N ARG A 110 14.43 0.71 8.44
CA ARG A 110 13.28 1.02 9.28
C ARG A 110 13.29 0.14 10.52
N ASN A 111 13.10 0.75 11.68
CA ASN A 111 12.73 0.04 12.91
C ASN A 111 11.22 0.19 13.14
N ALA A 112 10.59 -0.87 13.64
CA ALA A 112 9.17 -0.85 13.96
C ALA A 112 8.91 -1.41 15.36
N ARG A 113 8.00 -0.79 16.10
CA ARG A 113 7.50 -1.26 17.39
C ARG A 113 5.97 -1.27 17.35
N GLY A 114 5.36 -2.33 17.86
CA GLY A 114 3.90 -2.51 17.82
C GLY A 114 3.37 -3.14 16.56
N VAL A 115 4.25 -3.60 15.66
CA VAL A 115 3.91 -4.16 14.35
C VAL A 115 4.46 -5.58 14.22
N PHE A 116 3.78 -6.42 13.46
CA PHE A 116 4.23 -7.78 13.07
C PHE A 116 4.61 -8.71 14.25
N GLY A 117 3.87 -8.66 15.36
CA GLY A 117 4.04 -9.60 16.47
C GLY A 117 5.39 -9.52 17.21
N GLY A 118 6.13 -8.42 17.03
CA GLY A 118 7.39 -8.16 17.72
C GLY A 118 7.18 -7.63 19.15
N SER A 119 7.46 -6.36 19.36
CA SER A 119 7.22 -5.67 20.64
C SER A 119 5.79 -5.11 20.68
N PRO A 120 5.18 -4.97 21.88
CA PRO A 120 3.88 -4.31 22.02
C PRO A 120 3.94 -2.85 21.52
N PRO A 121 2.80 -2.27 21.14
CA PRO A 121 2.69 -0.85 20.84
C PRO A 121 3.25 0.02 21.97
N ALA A 122 3.78 1.17 21.62
CA ALA A 122 4.31 2.08 22.62
C ALA A 122 3.24 3.00 23.18
N THR A 123 3.27 3.23 24.49
CA THR A 123 2.39 4.19 25.12
C THR A 123 2.92 5.60 24.94
N ILE A 124 2.13 6.44 24.29
CA ILE A 124 2.42 7.88 24.15
C ILE A 124 1.53 8.64 25.12
N VAL A 125 2.14 9.56 25.85
CA VAL A 125 1.46 10.40 26.84
C VAL A 125 1.61 11.87 26.46
N ARG A 126 0.52 12.62 26.54
CA ARG A 126 0.51 14.07 26.43
C ARG A 126 -0.50 14.67 27.42
N LYS A 127 0.00 15.45 28.38
CA LYS A 127 -0.82 15.98 29.49
C LYS A 127 -1.61 14.86 30.17
N SER A 128 -2.94 14.94 30.17
CA SER A 128 -3.84 13.93 30.73
C SER A 128 -4.29 12.85 29.75
N LYS A 129 -3.88 12.94 28.49
CA LYS A 129 -4.25 11.98 27.44
C LYS A 129 -3.12 10.99 27.18
N SER A 130 -3.47 9.73 26.94
CA SER A 130 -2.52 8.69 26.56
C SER A 130 -3.16 7.73 25.57
N GLY A 131 -2.32 7.05 24.78
CA GLY A 131 -2.76 6.04 23.83
C GLY A 131 -1.61 5.12 23.44
N ASN A 132 -1.95 3.96 22.88
CA ASN A 132 -0.98 2.98 22.39
C ASN A 132 -0.89 3.08 20.87
N TYR A 133 0.33 3.28 20.38
CA TYR A 133 0.57 3.51 18.95
C TYR A 133 1.72 2.67 18.45
N ASN A 134 1.65 2.34 17.17
CA ASN A 134 2.76 1.78 16.44
C ASN A 134 3.80 2.88 16.17
N ILE A 135 5.07 2.58 16.42
CA ILE A 135 6.17 3.52 16.24
C ILE A 135 7.11 3.02 15.16
N TYR A 136 7.46 3.91 14.26
CA TYR A 136 8.45 3.67 13.22
C TYR A 136 9.63 4.61 13.38
N GLY A 137 10.83 4.06 13.31
CA GLY A 137 12.06 4.83 13.19
C GLY A 137 12.51 4.80 11.76
N ASP A 138 12.27 5.88 11.03
CA ASP A 138 12.49 6.00 9.59
C ASP A 138 13.71 6.86 9.25
N PHE A 139 14.28 6.59 8.10
CA PHE A 139 15.26 7.47 7.44
C PHE A 139 14.57 8.41 6.45
N PRO A 140 15.16 9.57 6.14
CA PRO A 140 14.58 10.56 5.21
C PRO A 140 14.24 9.98 3.84
N ASP A 141 15.06 9.07 3.32
CA ASP A 141 14.86 8.43 2.02
C ASP A 141 13.60 7.56 1.95
N TYR A 142 13.00 7.23 3.08
CA TYR A 142 11.72 6.53 3.11
C TYR A 142 10.62 7.29 2.36
N THR A 143 10.64 8.62 2.36
CA THR A 143 9.66 9.44 1.63
C THR A 143 9.75 9.30 0.11
N LYS A 144 10.89 8.81 -0.41
CA LYS A 144 11.09 8.52 -1.84
C LYS A 144 10.52 7.14 -2.22
N ILE A 145 10.41 6.24 -1.24
CA ILE A 145 9.86 4.90 -1.40
C ILE A 145 8.35 4.90 -1.14
N ALA A 146 7.91 5.55 -0.06
CA ALA A 146 6.51 5.66 0.31
C ALA A 146 6.18 7.13 0.64
N THR A 147 5.35 7.73 -0.19
CA THR A 147 5.00 9.14 -0.08
C THR A 147 4.10 9.38 1.13
N LYS A 148 4.55 10.20 2.06
CA LYS A 148 3.75 10.68 3.20
C LYS A 148 3.24 12.09 2.94
N LYS A 149 1.92 12.25 2.80
CA LYS A 149 1.29 13.57 2.62
C LYS A 149 1.26 14.30 3.97
N ILE A 150 2.12 15.30 4.17
CA ILE A 150 2.21 16.08 5.40
C ILE A 150 1.25 17.28 5.33
N PHE A 151 0.59 17.63 6.44
CA PHE A 151 -0.22 18.85 6.54
C PHE A 151 0.66 20.11 6.43
N LYS A 152 0.07 21.19 5.89
CA LYS A 152 0.76 22.50 5.75
C LYS A 152 1.34 22.95 7.09
N GLY A 153 2.57 23.49 7.03
CA GLY A 153 3.32 23.97 8.19
C GLY A 153 4.15 22.91 8.91
N GLY A 154 4.00 21.61 8.54
CA GLY A 154 4.87 20.54 9.01
C GLY A 154 5.85 20.06 7.97
N ARG A 155 6.81 19.24 8.41
CA ARG A 155 7.77 18.54 7.56
C ARG A 155 7.98 17.10 8.01
N PHE A 156 8.57 16.29 7.15
CA PHE A 156 9.08 14.98 7.53
C PHE A 156 10.49 15.09 8.14
N ILE A 157 10.98 13.99 8.71
CA ILE A 157 12.34 13.86 9.23
C ILE A 157 13.33 14.10 8.09
N ASN A 158 14.38 14.87 8.34
CA ASN A 158 15.45 15.15 7.37
C ASN A 158 16.81 14.64 7.87
N GLN A 159 17.83 14.73 7.02
CA GLN A 159 19.17 14.24 7.35
C GLN A 159 19.78 14.95 8.56
N ILE A 160 19.52 16.24 8.75
CA ILE A 160 20.00 17.02 9.88
C ILE A 160 19.43 16.49 11.21
N ASP A 161 18.16 16.04 11.21
CA ASP A 161 17.55 15.46 12.41
C ASP A 161 18.25 14.14 12.80
N ILE A 162 18.67 13.34 11.81
CA ILE A 162 19.42 12.10 12.02
C ILE A 162 20.84 12.41 12.52
N ASP A 163 21.55 13.28 11.84
CA ASP A 163 22.96 13.60 12.13
C ASP A 163 23.12 14.21 13.55
N LEU A 164 22.18 15.07 13.93
CA LEU A 164 22.14 15.68 15.25
C LEU A 164 21.37 14.86 16.31
N SER A 165 20.88 13.68 15.95
CA SER A 165 20.06 12.82 16.83
C SER A 165 18.93 13.57 17.53
N ARG A 166 18.24 14.46 16.80
CA ARG A 166 17.16 15.29 17.34
C ARG A 166 15.99 14.44 17.81
N LYS A 167 15.41 14.77 18.94
CA LYS A 167 14.21 14.13 19.47
C LYS A 167 12.97 14.75 18.83
N VAL A 168 12.72 14.38 17.56
CA VAL A 168 11.60 14.89 16.76
C VAL A 168 10.73 13.72 16.28
N CYS A 169 9.46 13.99 16.03
CA CYS A 169 8.53 13.00 15.51
C CYS A 169 7.51 13.60 14.55
N VAL A 170 6.98 12.75 13.69
CA VAL A 170 5.82 13.02 12.85
C VAL A 170 4.69 12.12 13.34
N ILE A 171 3.52 12.67 13.61
CA ILE A 171 2.36 11.93 14.10
C ILE A 171 1.31 11.76 13.01
N GLY A 172 0.51 10.70 13.12
CA GLY A 172 -0.63 10.48 12.24
C GLY A 172 -1.81 11.38 12.58
N GLU A 173 -2.70 11.59 11.62
CA GLU A 173 -3.93 12.35 11.82
C GLU A 173 -4.81 11.76 12.93
N ARG A 174 -4.86 10.43 13.04
CA ARG A 174 -5.58 9.73 14.12
C ARG A 174 -5.00 10.07 15.48
N THR A 175 -3.67 9.94 15.62
CA THR A 175 -2.95 10.28 16.89
C THR A 175 -3.18 11.74 17.26
N LYS A 176 -3.21 12.66 16.29
CA LYS A 176 -3.57 14.06 16.52
C LYS A 176 -4.97 14.18 17.13
N LYS A 177 -5.99 13.52 16.57
CA LYS A 177 -7.37 13.58 17.05
C LYS A 177 -7.52 13.01 18.49
N GLU A 178 -6.75 11.99 18.80
CA GLU A 178 -6.80 11.32 20.12
C GLU A 178 -6.06 12.13 21.21
N LEU A 179 -4.88 12.69 20.91
CA LEU A 179 -4.02 13.35 21.91
C LEU A 179 -4.21 14.87 22.03
N PHE A 180 -4.81 15.51 21.04
CA PHE A 180 -5.02 16.96 21.03
C PHE A 180 -6.50 17.30 21.07
N PHE A 181 -6.80 18.53 21.47
CA PHE A 181 -8.14 19.09 21.34
C PHE A 181 -8.30 19.75 19.98
N GLU A 182 -9.53 19.89 19.53
CA GLU A 182 -9.85 20.54 18.27
C GLU A 182 -9.39 22.01 18.29
N GLY A 183 -8.72 22.45 17.22
CA GLY A 183 -8.15 23.80 17.14
C GLY A 183 -6.80 24.01 17.87
N GLU A 184 -6.31 23.01 18.63
CA GLU A 184 -5.02 23.14 19.34
C GLU A 184 -3.84 23.08 18.36
N LYS A 185 -2.83 23.95 18.59
CA LYS A 185 -1.57 23.91 17.83
C LYS A 185 -0.85 22.61 18.13
N VAL A 186 -0.42 21.91 17.07
CA VAL A 186 0.23 20.59 17.17
C VAL A 186 1.71 20.64 16.88
N ILE A 187 2.09 21.36 15.80
CA ILE A 187 3.49 21.46 15.37
C ILE A 187 4.25 22.34 16.36
N GLY A 188 5.38 21.81 16.84
CA GLY A 188 6.21 22.44 17.88
C GLY A 188 5.91 21.95 19.29
N GLU A 189 4.77 21.29 19.52
CA GLU A 189 4.41 20.68 20.80
C GLU A 189 5.18 19.38 21.07
N TYR A 190 5.14 18.93 22.31
CA TYR A 190 5.86 17.74 22.76
C TYR A 190 4.91 16.60 23.14
N ILE A 191 5.31 15.38 22.85
CA ILE A 191 4.73 14.14 23.35
C ILE A 191 5.80 13.33 24.07
N LYS A 192 5.39 12.54 25.04
CA LYS A 192 6.26 11.67 25.83
C LYS A 192 6.11 10.22 25.34
N LEU A 193 7.21 9.63 24.91
CA LEU A 193 7.32 8.23 24.50
C LEU A 193 8.38 7.56 25.38
N ASP A 194 8.01 6.52 26.12
CA ASP A 194 8.92 5.78 27.00
C ASP A 194 9.85 6.72 27.82
N ASP A 195 9.27 7.70 28.49
CA ASP A 195 9.96 8.71 29.29
C ASP A 195 10.83 9.74 28.53
N VAL A 196 10.89 9.67 27.20
CA VAL A 196 11.60 10.64 26.36
C VAL A 196 10.60 11.59 25.67
N PHE A 197 10.90 12.89 25.73
CA PHE A 197 10.10 13.90 25.03
C PHE A 197 10.55 14.05 23.59
N PHE A 198 9.57 13.99 22.69
CA PHE A 198 9.75 14.22 21.26
C PHE A 198 8.95 15.44 20.82
N GLN A 199 9.59 16.35 20.07
CA GLN A 199 8.93 17.50 19.48
C GLN A 199 8.22 17.09 18.18
N ILE A 200 6.97 17.47 18.02
CA ILE A 200 6.20 17.21 16.81
C ILE A 200 6.59 18.23 15.74
N ILE A 201 7.16 17.73 14.63
CA ILE A 201 7.58 18.53 13.48
C ILE A 201 6.63 18.44 12.30
N GLY A 202 5.69 17.49 12.32
CA GLY A 202 4.73 17.30 11.25
C GLY A 202 3.58 16.40 11.66
N VAL A 203 2.50 16.48 10.88
CA VAL A 203 1.34 15.61 10.97
C VAL A 203 1.11 15.05 9.57
N HIS A 204 1.10 13.73 9.43
CA HIS A 204 0.77 13.11 8.15
C HIS A 204 -0.73 12.81 8.05
N LYS A 205 -1.27 12.94 6.84
CA LYS A 205 -2.64 12.55 6.55
C LYS A 205 -2.78 11.04 6.60
N TYR A 206 -3.93 10.57 7.07
CA TYR A 206 -4.29 9.17 6.90
C TYR A 206 -4.47 8.88 5.41
N ILE A 207 -3.82 7.84 4.92
CA ILE A 207 -3.96 7.34 3.56
C ILE A 207 -4.62 5.97 3.67
N GLN A 208 -5.83 5.85 3.17
CA GLN A 208 -6.56 4.59 3.14
C GLN A 208 -5.85 3.65 2.17
N GLY A 209 -5.51 2.43 2.62
CA GLY A 209 -4.88 1.42 1.78
C GLY A 209 -3.39 1.18 2.03
N GLY A 210 -2.73 1.96 2.85
CA GLY A 210 -1.34 1.70 3.24
C GLY A 210 -1.22 0.62 4.32
N GLY A 211 -1.29 -0.66 3.95
CA GLY A 211 -1.23 -1.80 4.89
C GLY A 211 0.05 -1.93 5.73
N PHE A 212 0.88 -0.91 5.80
CA PHE A 212 2.13 -0.85 6.57
C PHE A 212 2.17 0.33 7.55
N GLU A 213 1.01 0.86 7.96
CA GLU A 213 0.88 1.88 9.00
C GLU A 213 0.44 1.31 10.34
#